data_e94486ac42b5a7a4beddbc7d53c08390
#
_entry.id   e94486ac42b5a7a4beddbc7d53c08390
#
_cell.length_a   1.000
_cell.length_b   1.000
_cell.length_c   1.000
_cell.angle_alpha   90.00
_cell.angle_beta   90.00
_cell.angle_gamma   90.00
#
_symmetry.space_group_name_H-M   'P 1'
#
loop_
_entity.id
_entity.type
_entity.pdbx_description
1 polymer ?
#
loop_
_entity_poly.entity_id
_entity_poly.type
_entity_poly.pdbx_seq_one_letter_code
_entity_poly.pdbx_strand_id
1 'polypeptide(L)'
;STEMNNKAQTGQIFFNEVQAKFNLREPKSNKPTNIYLVCRIDRKQIRLSTGVKVYPEHWNVKKQEAYISCRLSELDNLNNTIVNTKIIEIKNRFLQYKRYLCDNPNEIGNSVKILKKFIYKDTMEKEKQNINAVHWLRNTLALDRTIKDSTRADYVKQIKFFEAFLNEVGKYPINFSDINLPLIKDYESYLFNKEVGKGKTTKTTTVGNKVEKIICILKRAEQQGMIDIHESKLDKYKKPQSRQGDENEIYLTEDEIDKIYALRLTGREEEVRDLFVLQCWIGQRFSDTQAINEGIIKEAPNGKGKVIEIVQEKKTHRVSIPLLPVAIDILNKYKNGFPIYTCLLYTSDAADDLIG
;
A
#
# COMPACT_ATOMS: atom_id res chain seq x y z
N SER A 1 26.85 -1.89 -26.48
CA SER A 1 27.85 -2.88 -25.96
C SER A 1 28.87 -2.23 -25.01
N THR A 2 29.32 -0.98 -25.25
CA THR A 2 30.33 -0.29 -24.42
C THR A 2 29.84 0.05 -23.00
N GLU A 3 28.60 0.45 -22.81
CA GLU A 3 28.00 0.71 -21.48
C GLU A 3 27.85 -0.55 -20.64
N MET A 4 27.46 -1.68 -21.23
CA MET A 4 27.40 -2.97 -20.55
C MET A 4 28.77 -3.44 -20.06
N ASN A 5 29.81 -3.28 -20.87
CA ASN A 5 31.20 -3.62 -20.51
C ASN A 5 31.70 -2.76 -19.34
N ASN A 6 31.42 -1.46 -19.34
CA ASN A 6 31.83 -0.56 -18.25
C ASN A 6 31.13 -0.89 -16.93
N LYS A 7 29.85 -1.26 -16.96
CA LYS A 7 29.08 -1.64 -15.76
C LYS A 7 29.56 -2.97 -15.17
N ALA A 8 29.81 -3.97 -16.02
CA ALA A 8 30.35 -5.26 -15.58
C ALA A 8 31.75 -5.08 -14.95
N GLN A 9 32.62 -4.23 -15.52
CA GLN A 9 33.94 -3.92 -15.00
C GLN A 9 33.85 -3.20 -13.63
N THR A 10 32.90 -2.28 -13.44
CA THR A 10 32.67 -1.59 -12.16
C THR A 10 32.26 -2.56 -11.07
N GLY A 11 31.35 -3.49 -11.37
CA GLY A 11 30.91 -4.54 -10.43
C GLY A 11 32.07 -5.48 -10.03
N GLN A 12 32.91 -5.85 -10.97
CA GLN A 12 34.07 -6.71 -10.70
C GLN A 12 35.14 -6.00 -9.85
N ILE A 13 35.40 -4.71 -10.08
CA ILE A 13 36.29 -3.90 -9.25
C ILE A 13 35.75 -3.84 -7.81
N PHE A 14 34.45 -3.54 -7.62
CA PHE A 14 33.81 -3.53 -6.31
C PHE A 14 33.95 -4.89 -5.61
N PHE A 15 33.71 -6.00 -6.32
CA PHE A 15 33.85 -7.34 -5.78
C PHE A 15 35.25 -7.63 -5.23
N ASN A 16 36.30 -7.17 -5.92
CA ASN A 16 37.68 -7.39 -5.53
C ASN A 16 38.13 -6.48 -4.38
N GLU A 17 37.74 -5.21 -4.38
CA GLU A 17 38.19 -4.21 -3.41
C GLU A 17 37.55 -4.32 -2.03
N VAL A 18 36.22 -4.69 -1.98
CA VAL A 18 35.52 -4.75 -0.71
C VAL A 18 35.79 -6.07 0.01
N GLN A 19 36.53 -5.98 1.11
CA GLN A 19 36.85 -7.11 1.96
C GLN A 19 36.32 -6.90 3.38
N ALA A 20 35.93 -7.99 4.03
CA ALA A 20 35.44 -7.99 5.39
C ALA A 20 36.45 -8.62 6.35
N LYS A 21 36.55 -8.05 7.55
CA LYS A 21 37.30 -8.60 8.68
C LYS A 21 36.41 -8.61 9.90
N PHE A 22 36.69 -9.53 10.83
CA PHE A 22 35.99 -9.63 12.11
C PHE A 22 36.88 -9.10 13.23
N ASN A 23 36.43 -8.07 13.91
CA ASN A 23 37.18 -7.41 14.96
C ASN A 23 36.38 -7.47 16.28
N LEU A 24 37.09 -7.66 17.37
CA LEU A 24 36.51 -7.57 18.70
C LEU A 24 36.22 -6.10 19.05
N ARG A 25 35.12 -5.86 19.76
CA ARG A 25 34.79 -4.53 20.27
C ARG A 25 35.82 -4.04 21.30
N GLU A 26 36.16 -4.94 22.25
CA GLU A 26 37.07 -4.69 23.35
C GLU A 26 38.14 -5.77 23.42
N PRO A 27 39.23 -5.65 22.62
CA PRO A 27 40.24 -6.72 22.53
C PRO A 27 41.02 -6.99 23.82
N LYS A 28 41.00 -6.06 24.77
CA LYS A 28 41.72 -6.15 26.05
C LYS A 28 40.78 -6.49 27.22
N SER A 29 39.51 -6.80 26.95
CA SER A 29 38.54 -7.15 28.00
C SER A 29 38.85 -8.53 28.59
N ASN A 30 38.62 -8.68 29.88
CA ASN A 30 38.62 -9.99 30.57
C ASN A 30 37.21 -10.65 30.59
N LYS A 31 36.25 -10.07 29.87
CA LYS A 31 34.87 -10.58 29.71
C LYS A 31 34.56 -10.80 28.25
N PRO A 32 33.55 -11.65 27.92
CA PRO A 32 33.13 -11.85 26.55
C PRO A 32 32.74 -10.55 25.87
N THR A 33 33.35 -10.25 24.72
CA THR A 33 33.12 -9.03 23.94
C THR A 33 32.47 -9.33 22.62
N ASN A 34 31.70 -8.37 22.10
CA ASN A 34 31.04 -8.47 20.81
C ASN A 34 32.05 -8.55 19.65
N ILE A 35 31.73 -9.33 18.64
CA ILE A 35 32.43 -9.38 17.38
C ILE A 35 31.71 -8.51 16.36
N TYR A 36 32.44 -7.71 15.60
CA TYR A 36 31.92 -6.89 14.52
C TYR A 36 32.46 -7.33 13.17
N LEU A 37 31.59 -7.43 12.17
CA LEU A 37 32.00 -7.39 10.77
C LEU A 37 32.43 -5.98 10.43
N VAL A 38 33.65 -5.80 9.92
CA VAL A 38 34.21 -4.51 9.53
C VAL A 38 34.65 -4.58 8.07
N CYS A 39 34.15 -3.67 7.26
CA CYS A 39 34.57 -3.51 5.86
C CYS A 39 34.68 -2.03 5.51
N ARG A 40 35.32 -1.72 4.38
CA ARG A 40 35.38 -0.37 3.81
C ARG A 40 34.57 -0.31 2.54
N ILE A 41 33.68 0.67 2.46
CA ILE A 41 32.86 0.95 1.29
C ILE A 41 32.94 2.47 1.06
N ASP A 42 33.27 2.90 -0.14
CA ASP A 42 33.41 4.32 -0.50
C ASP A 42 34.33 5.09 0.48
N ARG A 43 35.48 4.49 0.83
CA ARG A 43 36.46 5.02 1.80
C ARG A 43 35.95 5.15 3.25
N LYS A 44 34.65 4.80 3.52
CA LYS A 44 34.08 4.81 4.86
C LYS A 44 34.17 3.43 5.51
N GLN A 45 34.53 3.40 6.77
CA GLN A 45 34.53 2.16 7.55
C GLN A 45 33.12 1.85 8.03
N ILE A 46 32.61 0.68 7.68
CA ILE A 46 31.31 0.17 8.11
C ILE A 46 31.56 -0.90 9.18
N ARG A 47 30.84 -0.81 10.28
CA ARG A 47 30.86 -1.78 11.38
C ARG A 47 29.47 -2.33 11.62
N LEU A 48 29.29 -3.65 11.54
CA LEU A 48 28.03 -4.34 11.77
C LEU A 48 28.22 -5.40 12.88
N SER A 49 27.33 -5.41 13.85
CA SER A 49 27.36 -6.41 14.93
C SER A 49 27.05 -7.80 14.37
N THR A 50 27.80 -8.80 14.78
CA THR A 50 27.53 -10.21 14.43
C THR A 50 26.49 -10.85 15.33
N GLY A 51 26.14 -10.21 16.47
CA GLY A 51 25.25 -10.76 17.48
C GLY A 51 25.87 -11.80 18.41
N VAL A 52 27.15 -12.17 18.23
CA VAL A 52 27.87 -13.13 19.08
C VAL A 52 28.99 -12.48 19.87
N LYS A 53 29.32 -13.08 21.01
CA LYS A 53 30.38 -12.64 21.92
C LYS A 53 31.39 -13.77 22.11
N VAL A 54 32.66 -13.38 22.30
CA VAL A 54 33.76 -14.31 22.58
C VAL A 54 34.71 -13.70 23.63
N TYR A 55 35.35 -14.51 24.44
CA TYR A 55 36.48 -14.04 25.24
C TYR A 55 37.64 -13.65 24.35
N PRO A 56 38.29 -12.47 24.54
CA PRO A 56 39.39 -12.04 23.69
C PRO A 56 40.55 -13.04 23.59
N GLU A 57 40.83 -13.76 24.66
CA GLU A 57 41.86 -14.83 24.73
C GLU A 57 41.48 -16.06 23.86
N HIS A 58 40.21 -16.28 23.61
CA HIS A 58 39.73 -17.36 22.73
C HIS A 58 39.66 -16.93 21.24
N TRP A 59 40.00 -15.72 20.89
CA TRP A 59 39.88 -15.22 19.52
C TRP A 59 41.19 -15.26 18.73
N ASN A 60 41.21 -15.97 17.61
CA ASN A 60 42.30 -15.98 16.68
C ASN A 60 42.17 -14.89 15.63
N VAL A 61 42.90 -13.79 15.82
CA VAL A 61 42.87 -12.62 14.90
C VAL A 61 43.32 -12.96 13.48
N LYS A 62 44.28 -13.89 13.31
CA LYS A 62 44.79 -14.25 11.97
C LYS A 62 43.80 -15.13 11.21
N LYS A 63 43.24 -16.13 11.87
CA LYS A 63 42.27 -17.06 11.25
C LYS A 63 40.84 -16.52 11.23
N GLN A 64 40.56 -15.49 12.03
CA GLN A 64 39.22 -14.90 12.16
C GLN A 64 38.19 -15.93 12.65
N GLU A 65 38.54 -16.68 13.70
CA GLU A 65 37.76 -17.73 14.33
C GLU A 65 38.05 -17.84 15.83
N ALA A 66 37.14 -18.41 16.60
CA ALA A 66 37.37 -18.72 18.00
C ALA A 66 38.08 -20.09 18.18
N TYR A 67 38.99 -20.18 19.14
CA TYR A 67 39.69 -21.42 19.45
C TYR A 67 38.75 -22.48 19.93
N ILE A 68 38.95 -23.71 19.44
CA ILE A 68 38.36 -24.96 20.00
C ILE A 68 39.52 -25.84 20.42
N SER A 69 39.56 -26.23 21.69
CA SER A 69 40.67 -26.95 22.25
C SER A 69 40.23 -27.82 23.46
N CYS A 70 40.88 -28.97 23.63
CA CYS A 70 40.68 -29.81 24.82
C CYS A 70 41.14 -29.15 26.14
N ARG A 71 41.80 -27.99 26.06
CA ARG A 71 42.19 -27.19 27.24
C ARG A 71 41.12 -26.22 27.70
N LEU A 72 40.09 -26.01 26.92
CA LEU A 72 38.94 -25.19 27.28
C LEU A 72 37.84 -26.01 27.89
N SER A 73 36.99 -25.41 28.71
CA SER A 73 35.80 -26.06 29.23
C SER A 73 34.84 -26.49 28.10
N GLU A 74 34.00 -27.48 28.35
CA GLU A 74 32.96 -27.87 27.37
C GLU A 74 32.05 -26.70 27.01
N LEU A 75 31.69 -25.86 27.98
CA LEU A 75 30.86 -24.68 27.77
C LEU A 75 31.55 -23.64 26.87
N ASP A 76 32.85 -23.40 27.08
CA ASP A 76 33.63 -22.48 26.24
C ASP A 76 33.77 -23.03 24.82
N ASN A 77 34.03 -24.31 24.65
CA ASN A 77 34.08 -24.95 23.33
C ASN A 77 32.73 -24.90 22.63
N LEU A 78 31.63 -25.12 23.35
CA LEU A 78 30.28 -24.96 22.77
C LEU A 78 30.00 -23.52 22.31
N ASN A 79 30.29 -22.53 23.18
CA ASN A 79 30.15 -21.12 22.82
C ASN A 79 31.03 -20.77 21.62
N ASN A 80 32.28 -21.18 21.58
CA ASN A 80 33.19 -20.90 20.48
C ASN A 80 32.77 -21.60 19.20
N THR A 81 32.13 -22.76 19.26
CA THR A 81 31.52 -23.43 18.11
C THR A 81 30.35 -22.61 17.54
N ILE A 82 29.47 -22.09 18.41
CA ILE A 82 28.36 -21.24 18.05
C ILE A 82 28.90 -19.97 17.39
N VAL A 83 29.94 -19.34 17.95
CA VAL A 83 30.62 -18.15 17.39
C VAL A 83 31.14 -18.45 15.98
N ASN A 84 31.88 -19.55 15.82
CA ASN A 84 32.45 -19.92 14.51
C ASN A 84 31.39 -20.21 13.47
N THR A 85 30.30 -20.89 13.84
CA THR A 85 29.16 -21.13 12.95
C THR A 85 28.55 -19.82 12.48
N LYS A 86 28.36 -18.86 13.38
CA LYS A 86 27.82 -17.54 13.04
C LYS A 86 28.77 -16.71 12.16
N ILE A 87 30.07 -16.79 12.41
CA ILE A 87 31.07 -16.13 11.57
C ILE A 87 31.06 -16.71 10.14
N ILE A 88 30.98 -18.03 9.99
CA ILE A 88 30.86 -18.69 8.67
C ILE A 88 29.59 -18.24 7.95
N GLU A 89 28.48 -18.22 8.64
CA GLU A 89 27.21 -17.73 8.08
C GLU A 89 27.32 -16.30 7.56
N ILE A 90 27.89 -15.39 8.37
CA ILE A 90 28.06 -13.99 7.98
C ILE A 90 29.06 -13.84 6.81
N LYS A 91 30.13 -14.63 6.77
CA LYS A 91 31.05 -14.68 5.62
C LYS A 91 30.30 -15.05 4.33
N ASN A 92 29.45 -16.08 4.38
CA ASN A 92 28.66 -16.52 3.24
C ASN A 92 27.66 -15.43 2.78
N ARG A 93 26.97 -14.77 3.71
CA ARG A 93 26.08 -13.66 3.40
C ARG A 93 26.82 -12.46 2.80
N PHE A 94 28.00 -12.17 3.27
CA PHE A 94 28.85 -11.13 2.72
C PHE A 94 29.32 -11.47 1.29
N LEU A 95 29.62 -12.72 0.98
CA LEU A 95 29.94 -13.17 -0.37
C LEU A 95 28.71 -13.05 -1.31
N GLN A 96 27.53 -13.45 -0.82
CA GLN A 96 26.27 -13.27 -1.57
C GLN A 96 25.99 -11.79 -1.87
N TYR A 97 26.20 -10.92 -0.88
CA TYR A 97 26.10 -9.48 -1.07
C TYR A 97 27.06 -8.96 -2.15
N LYS A 98 28.32 -9.38 -2.11
CA LYS A 98 29.31 -8.99 -3.13
C LYS A 98 28.89 -9.46 -4.52
N ARG A 99 28.42 -10.69 -4.64
CA ARG A 99 27.94 -11.26 -5.90
C ARG A 99 26.73 -10.47 -6.42
N TYR A 100 25.77 -10.19 -5.54
CA TYR A 100 24.59 -9.40 -5.89
C TYR A 100 24.95 -8.03 -6.51
N LEU A 101 25.92 -7.30 -5.92
CA LEU A 101 26.35 -6.01 -6.45
C LEU A 101 27.18 -6.15 -7.73
N CYS A 102 27.91 -7.25 -7.91
CA CYS A 102 28.57 -7.56 -9.16
C CYS A 102 27.56 -7.73 -10.31
N ASP A 103 26.48 -8.46 -10.03
CA ASP A 103 25.38 -8.71 -10.99
C ASP A 103 24.48 -7.47 -11.18
N ASN A 104 24.46 -6.53 -10.21
CA ASN A 104 23.64 -5.31 -10.21
C ASN A 104 24.48 -4.04 -9.97
N PRO A 105 25.37 -3.64 -10.88
CA PRO A 105 26.30 -2.53 -10.68
C PRO A 105 25.62 -1.17 -10.44
N ASN A 106 24.40 -0.99 -10.94
CA ASN A 106 23.62 0.24 -10.76
C ASN A 106 23.23 0.48 -9.29
N GLU A 107 23.28 -0.55 -8.45
CA GLU A 107 22.92 -0.48 -7.02
C GLU A 107 24.12 -0.22 -6.10
N ILE A 108 25.33 -0.07 -6.65
CA ILE A 108 26.56 0.18 -5.87
C ILE A 108 26.41 1.43 -5.00
N GLY A 109 25.72 2.47 -5.46
CA GLY A 109 25.43 3.67 -4.66
C GLY A 109 24.62 3.39 -3.38
N ASN A 110 23.89 2.27 -3.31
CA ASN A 110 23.11 1.81 -2.15
C ASN A 110 23.80 0.67 -1.37
N SER A 111 25.06 0.39 -1.68
CA SER A 111 25.82 -0.78 -1.19
C SER A 111 25.75 -0.99 0.34
N VAL A 112 25.83 0.07 1.13
CA VAL A 112 25.76 -0.02 2.61
C VAL A 112 24.36 -0.48 3.09
N LYS A 113 23.30 0.02 2.45
CA LYS A 113 21.92 -0.37 2.78
C LYS A 113 21.68 -1.84 2.42
N ILE A 114 22.19 -2.26 1.27
CA ILE A 114 22.09 -3.64 0.77
C ILE A 114 22.91 -4.58 1.67
N LEU A 115 24.13 -4.17 2.07
CA LEU A 115 24.94 -4.95 3.02
C LEU A 115 24.17 -5.23 4.32
N LYS A 116 23.54 -4.23 4.92
CA LYS A 116 22.73 -4.42 6.14
C LYS A 116 21.60 -5.41 5.92
N LYS A 117 20.92 -5.34 4.76
CA LYS A 117 19.83 -6.27 4.40
C LYS A 117 20.33 -7.72 4.34
N PHE A 118 21.51 -7.97 3.75
CA PHE A 118 22.09 -9.31 3.68
C PHE A 118 22.54 -9.83 5.05
N ILE A 119 23.26 -8.99 5.82
CA ILE A 119 23.83 -9.42 7.12
C ILE A 119 22.75 -9.66 8.18
N TYR A 120 21.71 -8.80 8.21
CA TYR A 120 20.64 -8.85 9.20
C TYR A 120 19.35 -9.54 8.71
N LYS A 121 19.41 -10.30 7.63
CA LYS A 121 18.24 -10.93 7.01
C LYS A 121 17.34 -11.64 8.05
N ASP A 122 17.91 -12.51 8.89
CA ASP A 122 17.13 -13.27 9.87
C ASP A 122 16.57 -12.42 11.01
N THR A 123 17.30 -11.39 11.43
CA THR A 123 16.83 -10.47 12.47
C THR A 123 15.65 -9.64 11.94
N MET A 124 15.77 -9.16 10.71
CA MET A 124 14.67 -8.41 10.06
C MET A 124 13.46 -9.30 9.78
N GLU A 125 13.68 -10.56 9.40
CA GLU A 125 12.58 -11.53 9.19
C GLU A 125 11.90 -11.89 10.52
N LYS A 126 12.65 -12.12 11.60
CA LYS A 126 12.08 -12.38 12.93
C LYS A 126 11.33 -11.17 13.50
N GLU A 127 11.84 -9.96 13.33
CA GLU A 127 11.14 -8.74 13.74
C GLU A 127 9.85 -8.56 12.95
N LYS A 128 9.85 -8.86 11.65
CA LYS A 128 8.64 -8.82 10.82
C LYS A 128 7.62 -9.91 11.17
N GLN A 129 8.08 -11.10 11.56
CA GLN A 129 7.25 -12.23 11.95
C GLN A 129 6.40 -11.97 13.21
N ASN A 130 6.78 -11.01 14.06
CA ASN A 130 6.07 -10.67 15.29
C ASN A 130 5.19 -9.39 15.18
N ILE A 131 5.05 -8.84 13.99
CA ILE A 131 4.26 -7.61 13.80
C ILE A 131 2.84 -7.99 13.38
N ASN A 132 1.85 -7.63 14.22
CA ASN A 132 0.45 -7.70 13.83
C ASN A 132 0.19 -6.80 12.62
N ALA A 133 -0.07 -7.42 11.46
CA ALA A 133 -0.23 -6.74 10.20
C ALA A 133 -1.41 -5.74 10.22
N VAL A 134 -2.53 -6.10 10.82
CA VAL A 134 -3.72 -5.23 10.90
C VAL A 134 -3.43 -3.97 11.70
N HIS A 135 -2.79 -4.11 12.85
CA HIS A 135 -2.41 -2.97 13.69
C HIS A 135 -1.40 -2.06 12.98
N TRP A 136 -0.40 -2.66 12.34
CA TRP A 136 0.61 -1.92 11.57
C TRP A 136 -0.02 -1.14 10.41
N LEU A 137 -0.91 -1.78 9.62
CA LEU A 137 -1.61 -1.14 8.51
C LEU A 137 -2.44 0.06 8.97
N ARG A 138 -3.18 -0.06 10.08
CA ARG A 138 -3.95 1.05 10.64
C ARG A 138 -3.07 2.25 11.03
N ASN A 139 -1.99 1.98 11.76
CA ASN A 139 -1.09 3.04 12.22
C ASN A 139 -0.40 3.73 11.06
N THR A 140 0.07 2.97 10.06
CA THR A 140 0.74 3.54 8.89
C THR A 140 -0.22 4.40 8.05
N LEU A 141 -1.46 3.93 7.83
CA LEU A 141 -2.46 4.71 7.12
C LEU A 141 -2.87 5.98 7.87
N ALA A 142 -2.92 5.96 9.19
CA ALA A 142 -3.23 7.14 10.00
C ALA A 142 -2.18 8.25 9.82
N LEU A 143 -0.92 7.88 9.57
CA LEU A 143 0.20 8.81 9.38
C LEU A 143 0.45 9.19 7.91
N ASP A 144 -0.13 8.47 6.96
CA ASP A 144 0.09 8.70 5.53
C ASP A 144 -0.67 9.94 5.04
N ARG A 145 0.08 11.02 4.81
CA ARG A 145 -0.45 12.29 4.28
C ARG A 145 -0.53 12.33 2.75
N THR A 146 -0.08 11.28 2.06
CA THR A 146 -0.11 11.22 0.58
C THR A 146 -1.49 10.84 0.03
N ILE A 147 -2.40 10.36 0.87
CA ILE A 147 -3.76 9.97 0.51
C ILE A 147 -4.79 10.97 1.06
N LYS A 148 -5.84 11.20 0.28
CA LYS A 148 -6.99 12.03 0.71
C LYS A 148 -7.68 11.41 1.92
N ASP A 149 -8.26 12.25 2.78
CA ASP A 149 -8.94 11.82 4.01
C ASP A 149 -10.10 10.84 3.74
N SER A 150 -10.87 11.07 2.67
CA SER A 150 -11.94 10.16 2.24
C SER A 150 -11.41 8.77 1.84
N THR A 151 -10.26 8.72 1.15
CA THR A 151 -9.60 7.44 0.79
C THR A 151 -9.05 6.75 2.04
N ARG A 152 -8.48 7.51 2.99
CA ARG A 152 -8.01 6.98 4.27
C ARG A 152 -9.15 6.37 5.06
N ALA A 153 -10.29 7.06 5.16
CA ALA A 153 -11.47 6.56 5.85
C ALA A 153 -11.98 5.24 5.24
N ASP A 154 -12.04 5.16 3.91
CA ASP A 154 -12.41 3.93 3.21
C ASP A 154 -11.42 2.79 3.47
N TYR A 155 -10.11 3.04 3.41
CA TYR A 155 -9.09 2.04 3.72
C TYR A 155 -9.21 1.51 5.16
N VAL A 156 -9.43 2.39 6.14
CA VAL A 156 -9.66 1.99 7.54
C VAL A 156 -10.91 1.13 7.65
N LYS A 157 -11.99 1.46 6.94
CA LYS A 157 -13.22 0.65 6.88
C LYS A 157 -12.93 -0.74 6.31
N GLN A 158 -12.16 -0.84 5.20
CA GLN A 158 -11.81 -2.14 4.61
C GLN A 158 -10.93 -2.99 5.53
N ILE A 159 -9.98 -2.37 6.24
CA ILE A 159 -9.18 -3.09 7.25
C ILE A 159 -10.06 -3.63 8.38
N LYS A 160 -11.10 -2.90 8.81
CA LYS A 160 -12.04 -3.40 9.82
C LYS A 160 -12.80 -4.64 9.33
N PHE A 161 -13.24 -4.67 8.07
CA PHE A 161 -13.88 -5.87 7.50
C PHE A 161 -12.93 -7.07 7.44
N PHE A 162 -11.69 -6.84 7.04
CA PHE A 162 -10.67 -7.88 7.01
C PHE A 162 -10.33 -8.41 8.41
N GLU A 163 -10.21 -7.52 9.40
CA GLU A 163 -10.02 -7.89 10.81
C GLU A 163 -11.19 -8.70 11.36
N ALA A 164 -12.44 -8.32 11.04
CA ALA A 164 -13.61 -9.08 11.46
C ALA A 164 -13.58 -10.51 10.90
N PHE A 165 -13.22 -10.67 9.61
CA PHE A 165 -12.97 -11.99 9.02
C PHE A 165 -11.90 -12.78 9.78
N LEU A 166 -10.74 -12.16 10.03
CA LEU A 166 -9.62 -12.83 10.73
C LEU A 166 -10.02 -13.29 12.14
N ASN A 167 -10.81 -12.49 12.86
CA ASN A 167 -11.33 -12.86 14.18
C ASN A 167 -12.28 -14.06 14.07
N GLU A 168 -13.20 -14.05 13.10
CA GLU A 168 -14.20 -15.12 12.93
C GLU A 168 -13.56 -16.47 12.57
N VAL A 169 -12.50 -16.44 11.75
CA VAL A 169 -11.76 -17.66 11.38
C VAL A 169 -10.62 -18.02 12.35
N GLY A 170 -10.49 -17.30 13.47
CA GLY A 170 -9.47 -17.57 14.50
C GLY A 170 -8.02 -17.33 14.06
N LYS A 171 -7.81 -16.44 13.05
CA LYS A 171 -6.48 -16.09 12.52
C LYS A 171 -5.99 -14.71 12.97
N TYR A 172 -6.68 -14.03 13.87
CA TYR A 172 -6.24 -12.78 14.48
C TYR A 172 -5.55 -13.03 15.82
N PRO A 173 -4.41 -12.38 16.13
CA PRO A 173 -3.60 -11.49 15.29
C PRO A 173 -2.87 -12.23 14.17
N ILE A 174 -2.62 -11.54 13.05
CA ILE A 174 -1.95 -12.12 11.88
C ILE A 174 -0.65 -11.37 11.56
N ASN A 175 0.38 -12.10 11.14
CA ASN A 175 1.65 -11.55 10.67
C ASN A 175 1.62 -11.34 9.15
N PHE A 176 2.46 -10.46 8.61
CA PHE A 176 2.55 -10.26 7.17
C PHE A 176 2.95 -11.52 6.39
N SER A 177 3.79 -12.38 6.99
CA SER A 177 4.20 -13.67 6.39
C SER A 177 3.04 -14.64 6.14
N ASP A 178 1.95 -14.50 6.88
CA ASP A 178 0.79 -15.39 6.82
C ASP A 178 -0.27 -14.89 5.84
N ILE A 179 -0.11 -13.64 5.33
CA ILE A 179 -1.00 -13.05 4.34
C ILE A 179 -0.56 -13.49 2.94
N ASN A 180 -1.36 -14.35 2.33
CA ASN A 180 -1.09 -14.96 1.04
C ASN A 180 -2.38 -15.09 0.20
N LEU A 181 -2.23 -15.51 -1.07
CA LEU A 181 -3.38 -15.67 -1.97
C LEU A 181 -4.46 -16.63 -1.44
N PRO A 182 -4.16 -17.79 -0.84
CA PRO A 182 -5.17 -18.64 -0.21
C PRO A 182 -5.99 -17.90 0.86
N LEU A 183 -5.37 -17.17 1.77
CA LEU A 183 -6.08 -16.39 2.79
C LEU A 183 -7.00 -15.31 2.16
N ILE A 184 -6.53 -14.65 1.11
CA ILE A 184 -7.35 -13.66 0.40
C ILE A 184 -8.54 -14.31 -0.31
N LYS A 185 -8.39 -15.54 -0.82
CA LYS A 185 -9.51 -16.31 -1.36
C LYS A 185 -10.49 -16.78 -0.28
N ASP A 186 -10.01 -17.13 0.91
CA ASP A 186 -10.87 -17.40 2.06
C ASP A 186 -11.67 -16.15 2.45
N TYR A 187 -11.03 -14.98 2.44
CA TYR A 187 -11.71 -13.70 2.69
C TYR A 187 -12.75 -13.38 1.61
N GLU A 188 -12.45 -13.63 0.34
CA GLU A 188 -13.41 -13.48 -0.77
C GLU A 188 -14.65 -14.36 -0.53
N SER A 189 -14.43 -15.63 -0.20
CA SER A 189 -15.51 -16.60 0.09
C SER A 189 -16.33 -16.18 1.31
N TYR A 190 -15.68 -15.69 2.35
CA TYR A 190 -16.34 -15.13 3.52
C TYR A 190 -17.27 -13.97 3.18
N LEU A 191 -16.82 -13.03 2.34
CA LEU A 191 -17.62 -11.90 1.91
C LEU A 191 -18.83 -12.30 1.06
N PHE A 192 -18.73 -13.37 0.25
CA PHE A 192 -19.86 -13.92 -0.51
C PHE A 192 -20.91 -14.56 0.40
N ASN A 193 -20.46 -15.24 1.45
CA ASN A 193 -21.34 -15.95 2.36
C ASN A 193 -21.98 -15.07 3.44
N LYS A 194 -21.45 -13.84 3.62
CA LYS A 194 -21.96 -12.91 4.60
C LYS A 194 -23.29 -12.34 4.13
N GLU A 195 -24.35 -12.60 4.92
CA GLU A 195 -25.67 -12.00 4.66
C GLU A 195 -25.63 -10.48 4.87
N VAL A 196 -26.14 -9.75 3.89
CA VAL A 196 -26.33 -8.31 3.93
C VAL A 196 -27.83 -8.04 3.94
N GLY A 197 -28.38 -7.81 5.15
CA GLY A 197 -29.82 -7.64 5.32
C GLY A 197 -30.62 -8.95 5.15
N LYS A 198 -31.94 -8.89 5.24
CA LYS A 198 -32.82 -10.07 5.21
C LYS A 198 -32.64 -10.88 3.91
N GLY A 199 -31.79 -11.93 3.95
CA GLY A 199 -31.65 -12.92 2.87
C GLY A 199 -30.91 -12.44 1.61
N LYS A 200 -30.20 -11.30 1.65
CA LYS A 200 -29.42 -10.81 0.52
C LYS A 200 -27.92 -11.10 0.71
N THR A 201 -27.30 -11.66 -0.31
CA THR A 201 -25.84 -11.84 -0.38
C THR A 201 -25.17 -10.62 -1.00
N THR A 202 -23.88 -10.41 -0.70
CA THR A 202 -23.11 -9.30 -1.27
C THR A 202 -22.90 -9.49 -2.79
N LYS A 203 -23.14 -8.45 -3.58
CA LYS A 203 -22.93 -8.50 -5.06
C LYS A 203 -21.48 -8.84 -5.39
N THR A 204 -21.26 -9.62 -6.44
CA THR A 204 -19.93 -10.06 -6.94
C THR A 204 -18.96 -8.90 -7.13
N THR A 205 -19.43 -7.80 -7.74
CA THR A 205 -18.62 -6.59 -7.96
C THR A 205 -18.17 -5.94 -6.64
N THR A 206 -19.06 -5.92 -5.63
CA THR A 206 -18.75 -5.37 -4.31
C THR A 206 -17.72 -6.22 -3.59
N VAL A 207 -17.85 -7.55 -3.61
CA VAL A 207 -16.87 -8.48 -3.04
C VAL A 207 -15.50 -8.26 -3.67
N GLY A 208 -15.43 -8.28 -5.01
CA GLY A 208 -14.19 -8.06 -5.72
C GLY A 208 -13.54 -6.72 -5.40
N ASN A 209 -14.32 -5.64 -5.30
CA ASN A 209 -13.82 -4.31 -4.92
C ASN A 209 -13.23 -4.29 -3.50
N LYS A 210 -13.88 -4.92 -2.53
CA LYS A 210 -13.38 -5.01 -1.14
C LYS A 210 -12.05 -5.75 -1.08
N VAL A 211 -11.93 -6.87 -1.78
CA VAL A 211 -10.68 -7.65 -1.83
C VAL A 211 -9.55 -6.88 -2.53
N GLU A 212 -9.82 -6.27 -3.69
CA GLU A 212 -8.83 -5.44 -4.39
C GLU A 212 -8.31 -4.28 -3.53
N LYS A 213 -9.18 -3.67 -2.71
CA LYS A 213 -8.76 -2.62 -1.79
C LYS A 213 -7.81 -3.13 -0.72
N ILE A 214 -8.05 -4.31 -0.15
CA ILE A 214 -7.09 -4.93 0.79
C ILE A 214 -5.74 -5.18 0.10
N ILE A 215 -5.74 -5.73 -1.12
CA ILE A 215 -4.50 -5.93 -1.88
C ILE A 215 -3.80 -4.58 -2.17
N CYS A 216 -4.55 -3.54 -2.50
CA CYS A 216 -4.00 -2.18 -2.70
C CYS A 216 -3.34 -1.64 -1.41
N ILE A 217 -3.94 -1.87 -0.25
CA ILE A 217 -3.38 -1.50 1.05
C ILE A 217 -2.09 -2.30 1.32
N LEU A 218 -2.08 -3.60 1.03
CA LEU A 218 -0.90 -4.47 1.18
C LEU A 218 0.25 -4.06 0.25
N LYS A 219 -0.03 -3.58 -0.97
CA LYS A 219 0.99 -3.00 -1.86
C LYS A 219 1.68 -1.76 -1.26
N ARG A 220 1.00 -0.99 -0.41
CA ARG A 220 1.63 0.09 0.35
C ARG A 220 2.56 -0.45 1.45
N ALA A 221 2.20 -1.56 2.08
CA ALA A 221 3.07 -2.25 3.03
C ALA A 221 4.32 -2.83 2.34
N GLU A 222 4.19 -3.30 1.09
CA GLU A 222 5.31 -3.75 0.26
C GLU A 222 6.32 -2.64 0.03
N GLN A 223 5.88 -1.41 -0.26
CA GLN A 223 6.77 -0.24 -0.42
C GLN A 223 7.64 0.03 0.82
N GLN A 224 7.17 -0.39 1.99
CA GLN A 224 7.91 -0.32 3.26
C GLN A 224 8.60 -1.65 3.62
N GLY A 225 8.59 -2.61 2.70
CA GLY A 225 9.28 -3.90 2.83
C GLY A 225 8.65 -4.84 3.86
N MET A 226 7.37 -4.66 4.24
CA MET A 226 6.69 -5.50 5.23
C MET A 226 6.17 -6.81 4.64
N ILE A 227 5.81 -6.83 3.37
CA ILE A 227 5.32 -7.99 2.63
C ILE A 227 5.93 -7.96 1.22
N ASP A 228 6.04 -9.11 0.57
CA ASP A 228 6.35 -9.24 -0.85
C ASP A 228 5.10 -9.75 -1.56
N ILE A 229 4.53 -8.94 -2.44
CA ILE A 229 3.28 -9.23 -3.17
C ILE A 229 3.47 -10.40 -4.16
N HIS A 230 4.67 -10.57 -4.69
CA HIS A 230 4.96 -11.65 -5.63
C HIS A 230 5.18 -12.98 -4.90
N GLU A 231 5.95 -13.00 -3.82
CA GLU A 231 6.18 -14.18 -2.98
C GLU A 231 4.87 -14.69 -2.35
N SER A 232 4.03 -13.78 -1.85
CA SER A 232 2.70 -14.08 -1.31
C SER A 232 1.67 -14.45 -2.39
N LYS A 233 2.03 -14.34 -3.68
CA LYS A 233 1.18 -14.59 -4.86
C LYS A 233 -0.07 -13.70 -4.94
N LEU A 234 -0.09 -12.56 -4.26
CA LEU A 234 -1.21 -11.62 -4.29
C LEU A 234 -1.34 -10.92 -5.65
N ASP A 235 -0.27 -10.83 -6.42
CA ASP A 235 -0.26 -10.37 -7.81
C ASP A 235 -1.06 -11.28 -8.76
N LYS A 236 -1.30 -12.53 -8.37
CA LYS A 236 -2.10 -13.51 -9.11
C LYS A 236 -3.60 -13.46 -8.80
N TYR A 237 -4.02 -12.62 -7.86
CA TYR A 237 -5.44 -12.46 -7.58
C TYR A 237 -6.18 -11.94 -8.81
N LYS A 238 -7.25 -12.63 -9.16
CA LYS A 238 -8.19 -12.21 -10.22
C LYS A 238 -9.53 -11.90 -9.60
N LYS A 239 -9.99 -10.68 -9.80
CA LYS A 239 -11.29 -10.22 -9.35
C LYS A 239 -12.41 -11.05 -9.97
N PRO A 240 -13.40 -11.49 -9.18
CA PRO A 240 -14.56 -12.16 -9.72
C PRO A 240 -15.34 -11.20 -10.64
N GLN A 241 -15.74 -11.70 -11.80
CA GLN A 241 -16.55 -10.93 -12.74
C GLN A 241 -18.03 -11.30 -12.55
N SER A 242 -18.92 -10.30 -12.57
CA SER A 242 -20.35 -10.55 -12.71
C SER A 242 -20.62 -11.17 -14.10
N ARG A 243 -21.54 -12.09 -14.19
CA ARG A 243 -21.97 -12.61 -15.48
C ARG A 243 -22.54 -11.45 -16.31
N GLN A 244 -22.01 -11.26 -17.53
CA GLN A 244 -22.59 -10.29 -18.45
C GLN A 244 -24.06 -10.68 -18.71
N GLY A 245 -24.97 -9.78 -18.43
CA GLY A 245 -26.39 -9.95 -18.69
C GLY A 245 -27.36 -9.59 -17.58
N ASP A 246 -26.88 -9.38 -16.33
CA ASP A 246 -27.76 -9.07 -15.19
C ASP A 246 -27.97 -7.58 -14.93
N GLU A 247 -27.35 -6.71 -15.69
CA GLU A 247 -27.51 -5.25 -15.54
C GLU A 247 -28.30 -4.69 -16.74
N ASN A 248 -29.62 -4.74 -16.66
CA ASN A 248 -30.45 -3.80 -17.41
C ASN A 248 -30.18 -2.42 -16.82
N GLU A 249 -29.27 -1.67 -17.46
CA GLU A 249 -29.06 -0.26 -17.08
C GLU A 249 -30.37 0.51 -17.32
N ILE A 250 -31.00 0.92 -16.23
CA ILE A 250 -32.18 1.76 -16.26
C ILE A 250 -31.68 3.20 -16.41
N TYR A 251 -32.11 3.86 -17.45
CA TYR A 251 -31.84 5.28 -17.71
C TYR A 251 -33.15 6.03 -18.00
N LEU A 252 -33.15 7.33 -17.76
CA LEU A 252 -34.26 8.21 -18.11
C LEU A 252 -34.09 8.74 -19.54
N THR A 253 -35.15 8.69 -20.30
CA THR A 253 -35.22 9.36 -21.60
C THR A 253 -35.38 10.87 -21.43
N GLU A 254 -35.10 11.66 -22.48
CA GLU A 254 -35.30 13.11 -22.46
C GLU A 254 -36.77 13.48 -22.12
N ASP A 255 -37.75 12.77 -22.72
CA ASP A 255 -39.17 12.96 -22.40
C ASP A 255 -39.52 12.71 -20.93
N GLU A 256 -38.84 11.77 -20.29
CA GLU A 256 -39.06 11.47 -18.87
C GLU A 256 -38.43 12.55 -17.98
N ILE A 257 -37.26 13.07 -18.35
CA ILE A 257 -36.63 14.20 -17.67
C ILE A 257 -37.51 15.46 -17.78
N ASP A 258 -38.07 15.73 -18.96
CA ASP A 258 -38.98 16.85 -19.16
C ASP A 258 -40.27 16.72 -18.36
N LYS A 259 -40.84 15.50 -18.24
CA LYS A 259 -41.97 15.23 -17.36
C LYS A 259 -41.67 15.50 -15.89
N ILE A 260 -40.47 15.09 -15.45
CA ILE A 260 -39.99 15.36 -14.10
C ILE A 260 -39.87 16.88 -13.87
N TYR A 261 -39.29 17.60 -14.81
CA TYR A 261 -39.15 19.04 -14.71
C TYR A 261 -40.49 19.78 -14.68
N ALA A 262 -41.50 19.29 -15.40
CA ALA A 262 -42.85 19.85 -15.44
C ALA A 262 -43.69 19.61 -14.15
N LEU A 263 -43.21 18.80 -13.21
CA LEU A 263 -43.93 18.54 -11.95
C LEU A 263 -44.08 19.85 -11.14
N ARG A 264 -45.25 20.16 -10.68
CA ARG A 264 -45.54 21.29 -9.78
C ARG A 264 -45.16 20.89 -8.35
N LEU A 265 -43.93 21.16 -7.95
CA LEU A 265 -43.41 20.91 -6.63
C LEU A 265 -43.10 22.25 -5.94
N THR A 266 -42.97 22.25 -4.62
CA THR A 266 -42.67 23.43 -3.82
C THR A 266 -41.60 23.16 -2.77
N GLY A 267 -40.85 24.20 -2.39
CA GLY A 267 -39.84 24.10 -1.35
C GLY A 267 -38.72 23.10 -1.69
N ARG A 268 -38.37 22.26 -0.73
CA ARG A 268 -37.26 21.31 -0.85
C ARG A 268 -37.40 20.31 -2.00
N GLU A 269 -38.63 19.87 -2.28
CA GLU A 269 -38.86 18.92 -3.37
C GLU A 269 -38.59 19.55 -4.73
N GLU A 270 -39.00 20.81 -4.89
CA GLU A 270 -38.70 21.59 -6.09
C GLU A 270 -37.20 21.81 -6.29
N GLU A 271 -36.47 22.17 -5.23
CA GLU A 271 -35.01 22.35 -5.27
C GLU A 271 -34.28 21.06 -5.64
N VAL A 272 -34.67 19.92 -5.06
CA VAL A 272 -34.08 18.61 -5.36
C VAL A 272 -34.37 18.21 -6.81
N ARG A 273 -35.61 18.40 -7.30
CA ARG A 273 -35.96 18.16 -8.71
C ARG A 273 -35.10 19.00 -9.64
N ASP A 274 -34.99 20.30 -9.40
CA ASP A 274 -34.24 21.21 -10.25
C ASP A 274 -32.75 20.84 -10.27
N LEU A 275 -32.17 20.52 -9.13
CA LEU A 275 -30.79 20.05 -9.05
C LEU A 275 -30.57 18.74 -9.81
N PHE A 276 -31.50 17.79 -9.70
CA PHE A 276 -31.48 16.52 -10.42
C PHE A 276 -31.56 16.72 -11.93
N VAL A 277 -32.53 17.53 -12.40
CA VAL A 277 -32.69 17.83 -13.83
C VAL A 277 -31.46 18.55 -14.38
N LEU A 278 -30.93 19.54 -13.65
CA LEU A 278 -29.68 20.18 -14.03
C LEU A 278 -28.53 19.18 -14.17
N GLN A 279 -28.40 18.27 -13.20
CA GLN A 279 -27.36 17.22 -13.22
C GLN A 279 -27.48 16.31 -14.45
N CYS A 280 -28.71 15.93 -14.84
CA CYS A 280 -28.94 15.16 -16.06
C CYS A 280 -28.42 15.88 -17.32
N TRP A 281 -28.70 17.17 -17.44
CA TRP A 281 -28.34 17.95 -18.62
C TRP A 281 -26.86 18.36 -18.70
N ILE A 282 -26.19 18.55 -17.57
CA ILE A 282 -24.77 18.93 -17.55
C ILE A 282 -23.82 17.74 -17.40
N GLY A 283 -24.31 16.54 -17.02
CA GLY A 283 -23.52 15.32 -16.90
C GLY A 283 -22.44 15.38 -15.83
N GLN A 284 -22.59 16.23 -14.80
CA GLN A 284 -21.61 16.36 -13.73
C GLN A 284 -21.98 15.55 -12.49
N ARG A 285 -20.96 15.24 -11.66
CA ARG A 285 -21.22 14.58 -10.39
C ARG A 285 -22.03 15.48 -9.48
N PHE A 286 -22.77 14.87 -8.56
CA PHE A 286 -23.60 15.61 -7.60
C PHE A 286 -22.82 16.69 -6.86
N SER A 287 -21.64 16.41 -6.32
CA SER A 287 -20.77 17.38 -5.65
C SER A 287 -20.37 18.55 -6.55
N ASP A 288 -20.01 18.25 -7.80
CA ASP A 288 -19.59 19.24 -8.78
C ASP A 288 -20.78 20.13 -9.21
N THR A 289 -21.98 19.53 -9.37
CA THR A 289 -23.23 20.27 -9.70
C THR A 289 -23.63 21.18 -8.56
N GLN A 290 -23.58 20.71 -7.32
CA GLN A 290 -23.99 21.48 -6.13
C GLN A 290 -23.06 22.68 -5.87
N ALA A 291 -21.82 22.61 -6.33
CA ALA A 291 -20.84 23.70 -6.22
C ALA A 291 -21.02 24.79 -7.31
N ILE A 292 -21.95 24.60 -8.25
CA ILE A 292 -22.21 25.56 -9.32
C ILE A 292 -22.90 26.82 -8.75
N ASN A 293 -22.38 27.98 -9.10
CA ASN A 293 -22.96 29.30 -8.82
C ASN A 293 -22.90 30.19 -10.09
N GLU A 294 -23.59 31.32 -10.05
CA GLU A 294 -23.72 32.22 -11.19
C GLU A 294 -22.37 32.70 -11.77
N GLY A 295 -21.33 32.80 -10.92
CA GLY A 295 -20.02 33.37 -11.33
C GLY A 295 -19.20 32.50 -12.30
N ILE A 296 -19.66 31.28 -12.59
CA ILE A 296 -18.97 30.32 -13.49
C ILE A 296 -19.67 30.21 -14.86
N ILE A 297 -20.77 30.93 -15.08
CA ILE A 297 -21.47 30.97 -16.37
C ILE A 297 -20.79 32.02 -17.24
N LYS A 298 -20.38 31.63 -18.44
CA LYS A 298 -19.71 32.51 -19.43
C LYS A 298 -20.37 32.41 -20.80
N GLU A 299 -20.15 33.42 -21.62
CA GLU A 299 -20.47 33.33 -23.04
C GLU A 299 -19.55 32.29 -23.72
N ALA A 300 -20.12 31.49 -24.61
CA ALA A 300 -19.34 30.52 -25.37
C ALA A 300 -18.27 31.21 -26.21
N PRO A 301 -17.07 30.65 -26.40
CA PRO A 301 -15.99 31.27 -27.18
C PRO A 301 -16.35 31.60 -28.62
N ASN A 302 -17.35 30.91 -29.18
CA ASN A 302 -17.86 31.12 -30.52
C ASN A 302 -19.00 32.17 -30.59
N GLY A 303 -19.32 32.83 -29.46
CA GLY A 303 -20.41 33.79 -29.33
C GLY A 303 -21.82 33.21 -29.47
N LYS A 304 -21.95 31.87 -29.47
CA LYS A 304 -23.25 31.20 -29.61
C LYS A 304 -23.58 30.41 -28.34
N GLY A 305 -24.35 31.05 -27.44
CA GLY A 305 -24.84 30.42 -26.22
C GLY A 305 -23.93 30.58 -25.00
N LYS A 306 -24.29 29.92 -23.93
CA LYS A 306 -23.58 29.98 -22.63
C LYS A 306 -22.91 28.68 -22.29
N VAL A 307 -21.81 28.73 -21.55
CA VAL A 307 -21.06 27.61 -21.05
C VAL A 307 -20.80 27.76 -19.56
N ILE A 308 -20.68 26.62 -18.87
CA ILE A 308 -20.14 26.55 -17.50
C ILE A 308 -18.70 26.06 -17.57
N GLU A 309 -17.79 26.78 -16.92
CA GLU A 309 -16.43 26.29 -16.66
C GLU A 309 -16.29 25.88 -15.20
N ILE A 310 -16.11 24.61 -14.96
CA ILE A 310 -15.91 24.06 -13.61
C ILE A 310 -14.61 23.29 -13.50
N VAL A 311 -14.03 23.26 -12.29
CA VAL A 311 -12.93 22.38 -11.93
C VAL A 311 -13.52 21.23 -11.12
N GLN A 312 -13.50 20.03 -11.68
CA GLN A 312 -14.04 18.85 -11.01
C GLN A 312 -13.26 18.52 -9.75
N GLU A 313 -13.95 18.39 -8.60
CA GLU A 313 -13.34 18.13 -7.29
C GLU A 313 -12.50 16.86 -7.26
N LYS A 314 -12.99 15.76 -7.84
CA LYS A 314 -12.34 14.44 -7.75
C LYS A 314 -11.08 14.32 -8.61
N LYS A 315 -11.07 14.93 -9.80
CA LYS A 315 -9.98 14.78 -10.79
C LYS A 315 -9.19 16.06 -11.04
N THR A 316 -9.62 17.19 -10.48
CA THR A 316 -9.05 18.53 -10.72
C THR A 316 -8.98 18.94 -12.21
N HIS A 317 -9.79 18.29 -13.07
CA HIS A 317 -9.90 18.66 -14.48
C HIS A 317 -10.83 19.85 -14.64
N ARG A 318 -10.37 20.82 -15.44
CA ARG A 318 -11.23 21.90 -15.91
C ARG A 318 -12.06 21.40 -17.09
N VAL A 319 -13.38 21.56 -17.02
CA VAL A 319 -14.32 21.20 -18.09
C VAL A 319 -15.18 22.42 -18.43
N SER A 320 -15.45 22.58 -19.71
CA SER A 320 -16.37 23.59 -20.23
C SER A 320 -17.59 22.88 -20.84
N ILE A 321 -18.76 23.18 -20.31
CA ILE A 321 -20.01 22.46 -20.62
C ILE A 321 -21.00 23.48 -21.27
N PRO A 322 -21.48 23.23 -22.48
CA PRO A 322 -22.51 24.05 -23.08
C PRO A 322 -23.84 23.90 -22.33
N LEU A 323 -24.53 25.01 -22.14
CA LEU A 323 -25.80 25.05 -21.42
C LEU A 323 -26.98 25.04 -22.39
N LEU A 324 -27.90 24.10 -22.16
CA LEU A 324 -29.22 24.11 -22.78
C LEU A 324 -30.15 25.12 -22.09
N PRO A 325 -31.22 25.59 -22.76
CA PRO A 325 -32.14 26.56 -22.18
C PRO A 325 -32.69 26.17 -20.80
N VAL A 326 -33.09 24.93 -20.62
CA VAL A 326 -33.56 24.38 -19.34
C VAL A 326 -32.53 24.54 -18.23
N ALA A 327 -31.27 24.26 -18.53
CA ALA A 327 -30.17 24.40 -17.55
C ALA A 327 -29.95 25.89 -17.21
N ILE A 328 -30.07 26.80 -18.18
CA ILE A 328 -29.97 28.24 -17.95
C ILE A 328 -31.14 28.72 -17.06
N ASP A 329 -32.35 28.29 -17.31
CA ASP A 329 -33.52 28.64 -16.51
C ASP A 329 -33.39 28.19 -15.05
N ILE A 330 -32.93 26.96 -14.84
CA ILE A 330 -32.67 26.44 -13.48
C ILE A 330 -31.58 27.27 -12.81
N LEU A 331 -30.47 27.53 -13.46
CA LEU A 331 -29.35 28.30 -12.89
C LEU A 331 -29.76 29.75 -12.56
N ASN A 332 -30.58 30.36 -13.39
CA ASN A 332 -31.13 31.71 -13.14
C ASN A 332 -32.05 31.75 -11.92
N LYS A 333 -32.75 30.63 -11.62
CA LYS A 333 -33.59 30.49 -10.42
C LYS A 333 -32.74 30.40 -9.13
N TYR A 334 -31.54 29.78 -9.21
CA TYR A 334 -30.65 29.57 -8.07
C TYR A 334 -29.39 30.41 -8.15
N LYS A 335 -29.51 31.73 -8.35
CA LYS A 335 -28.37 32.67 -8.52
C LYS A 335 -27.34 32.61 -7.39
N ASN A 336 -27.76 32.35 -6.19
CA ASN A 336 -26.88 32.24 -5.00
C ASN A 336 -26.35 30.82 -4.75
N GLY A 337 -26.52 29.92 -5.71
CA GLY A 337 -26.18 28.51 -5.60
C GLY A 337 -27.32 27.66 -5.01
N PHE A 338 -27.17 26.36 -5.14
CA PHE A 338 -28.16 25.41 -4.60
C PHE A 338 -27.95 25.22 -3.10
N PRO A 339 -29.04 24.95 -2.34
CA PRO A 339 -28.90 24.48 -0.96
C PRO A 339 -28.06 23.21 -0.89
N ILE A 340 -27.31 23.06 0.20
CA ILE A 340 -26.45 21.91 0.39
C ILE A 340 -27.30 20.70 0.82
N TYR A 341 -27.34 19.67 -0.01
CA TYR A 341 -28.03 18.41 0.25
C TYR A 341 -27.06 17.25 0.32
N THR A 342 -27.39 16.25 1.12
CA THR A 342 -26.73 14.96 1.08
C THR A 342 -27.27 14.15 -0.10
N CYS A 343 -26.41 13.57 -0.94
CA CYS A 343 -26.85 12.79 -2.08
C CYS A 343 -27.51 11.47 -1.63
N LEU A 344 -28.83 11.40 -1.73
CA LEU A 344 -29.60 10.21 -1.34
C LEU A 344 -29.35 8.99 -2.25
N LEU A 345 -28.85 9.20 -3.49
CA LEU A 345 -28.49 8.09 -4.39
C LEU A 345 -27.29 7.28 -3.91
N TYR A 346 -26.44 7.86 -3.06
CA TYR A 346 -25.32 7.14 -2.42
C TYR A 346 -25.71 6.59 -1.04
N THR A 347 -26.86 6.94 -0.50
CA THR A 347 -27.33 6.42 0.80
C THR A 347 -27.97 5.04 0.68
N SER A 348 -28.49 4.65 -0.49
CA SER A 348 -28.99 3.27 -0.69
C SER A 348 -27.84 2.27 -0.73
N ASP A 349 -26.72 2.60 -1.38
CA ASP A 349 -25.50 1.76 -1.33
C ASP A 349 -24.78 1.87 0.02
N ALA A 350 -24.87 3.03 0.70
CA ALA A 350 -24.33 3.21 2.05
C ALA A 350 -25.23 2.63 3.14
N ALA A 351 -26.54 2.51 2.92
CA ALA A 351 -27.44 1.85 3.85
C ALA A 351 -27.24 0.32 3.86
N ASP A 352 -26.88 -0.27 2.71
CA ASP A 352 -26.45 -1.67 2.64
C ASP A 352 -25.09 -1.91 3.34
N ASP A 353 -24.28 -0.84 3.50
CA ASP A 353 -23.00 -0.86 4.21
C ASP A 353 -23.11 -0.54 5.71
N LEU A 354 -24.24 0.03 6.18
CA LEU A 354 -24.46 0.45 7.58
C LEU A 354 -25.23 -0.57 8.42
N ILE A 355 -25.76 -1.62 7.79
CA ILE A 355 -26.39 -2.74 8.49
C ILE A 355 -25.41 -3.91 8.51
N GLY A 356 -24.36 -3.74 9.30
CA GLY A 356 -23.37 -4.77 9.59
C GLY A 356 -22.78 -4.55 10.97
#